data_6e4026b1c7c1e30d3116eb4de81b0bc8
#
_entry.id   6e4026b1c7c1e30d3116eb4de81b0bc8
#
_cell.length_a   1.000
_cell.length_b   1.000
_cell.length_c   1.000
_cell.angle_alpha   90.00
_cell.angle_beta   90.00
_cell.angle_gamma   90.00
#
_symmetry.space_group_name_H-M   'P 1'
#
loop_
_entity.id
_entity.type
_entity.pdbx_description
1 polymer ?
#
loop_
_entity_poly.entity_id
_entity_poly.type
_entity_poly.pdbx_seq_one_letter_code
_entity_poly.pdbx_strand_id
1 'polypeptide(L)'
;MPKYHIGTAGWSYKDWVPSFYPKNQSAGFDWLQFYSHYFNCVEVNSTYYTYISPKIVEGWIRKISDADDFLFTIKLHQDFTHKKDFDQQKIKAVSYNLDMLTKAERLGGLLIQFPYSFSFDNSTADYVSKLRDIFQTFNCFVEVRHKSWLKEEALEMFKKLNLTYCTIDQPQIGEAIPFEPIITNDKAYLRFHGRNVKAWLKSINNFGKQQSYDEQSERYKYLYSPGELIEIDQKIKSIQEKVKEIYVIMNNHPQGDAIANAFELIHLLEEKKVRMPNTIVKAYPRLEEIKSSN
;
A
#
# COMPACT_ATOMS: atom_id res chain seq x y z
N MET A 1 6.06 -4.58 21.32
CA MET A 1 6.33 -4.53 19.86
C MET A 1 5.07 -4.07 19.13
N PRO A 2 5.16 -3.34 18.05
CA PRO A 2 3.99 -2.91 17.27
C PRO A 2 3.33 -4.11 16.59
N LYS A 3 2.07 -3.96 16.17
CA LYS A 3 1.41 -4.92 15.29
C LYS A 3 1.82 -4.63 13.85
N TYR A 4 2.35 -5.64 13.16
CA TYR A 4 2.70 -5.53 11.74
C TYR A 4 1.52 -5.94 10.86
N HIS A 5 1.23 -5.11 9.85
CA HIS A 5 0.27 -5.35 8.78
C HIS A 5 1.03 -5.36 7.46
N ILE A 6 1.34 -6.55 6.96
CA ILE A 6 2.20 -6.72 5.79
C ILE A 6 1.40 -7.32 4.64
N GLY A 7 1.49 -6.69 3.48
CA GLY A 7 0.79 -7.13 2.29
C GLY A 7 1.18 -6.36 1.04
N THR A 8 0.31 -6.36 0.06
CA THR A 8 0.56 -5.79 -1.27
C THR A 8 -0.48 -4.76 -1.67
N ALA A 9 -0.13 -3.93 -2.64
CA ALA A 9 -1.03 -3.00 -3.30
C ALA A 9 -1.86 -3.75 -4.36
N GLY A 10 -3.00 -4.29 -3.94
CA GLY A 10 -3.85 -5.18 -4.72
C GLY A 10 -3.51 -6.66 -4.55
N TRP A 11 -4.46 -7.51 -4.95
CA TRP A 11 -4.34 -8.98 -4.88
C TRP A 11 -4.75 -9.67 -6.18
N SER A 12 -5.46 -9.01 -7.08
CA SER A 12 -6.07 -9.61 -8.26
C SER A 12 -5.27 -9.35 -9.51
N TYR A 13 -4.07 -9.95 -9.57
CA TYR A 13 -3.16 -9.82 -10.71
C TYR A 13 -3.03 -11.15 -11.46
N LYS A 14 -3.33 -11.14 -12.78
CA LYS A 14 -3.26 -12.34 -13.62
C LYS A 14 -1.84 -12.88 -13.78
N ASP A 15 -0.84 -12.01 -13.76
CA ASP A 15 0.58 -12.35 -13.87
C ASP A 15 1.17 -12.99 -12.59
N TRP A 16 0.37 -13.09 -11.51
CA TRP A 16 0.70 -13.88 -10.32
C TRP A 16 0.33 -15.37 -10.48
N VAL A 17 -0.25 -15.74 -11.60
CA VAL A 17 -0.45 -17.13 -12.00
C VAL A 17 0.68 -17.53 -12.98
N PRO A 18 1.46 -18.60 -12.73
CA PRO A 18 1.34 -19.58 -11.62
C PRO A 18 2.27 -19.31 -10.45
N SER A 19 2.90 -18.14 -10.34
CA SER A 19 3.93 -17.88 -9.32
C SER A 19 3.38 -17.88 -7.89
N PHE A 20 2.24 -17.25 -7.64
CA PHE A 20 1.57 -17.25 -6.34
C PHE A 20 0.26 -18.03 -6.37
N TYR A 21 -0.66 -17.68 -7.27
CA TYR A 21 -1.91 -18.43 -7.45
C TYR A 21 -1.68 -19.71 -8.24
N PRO A 22 -2.36 -20.82 -7.91
CA PRO A 22 -2.21 -22.07 -8.64
C PRO A 22 -2.65 -21.93 -10.11
N LYS A 23 -1.97 -22.65 -11.03
CA LYS A 23 -2.32 -22.68 -12.45
C LYS A 23 -3.70 -23.31 -12.66
N ASN A 24 -3.97 -24.42 -11.99
CA ASN A 24 -5.23 -25.14 -12.08
C ASN A 24 -6.11 -24.70 -10.92
N GLN A 25 -7.05 -23.79 -11.22
CA GLN A 25 -8.00 -23.25 -10.24
C GLN A 25 -9.34 -23.98 -10.37
N SER A 26 -9.92 -24.39 -9.24
CA SER A 26 -11.30 -24.93 -9.21
C SER A 26 -12.31 -23.82 -9.54
N ALA A 27 -13.52 -24.21 -9.95
CA ALA A 27 -14.59 -23.25 -10.27
C ALA A 27 -14.94 -22.30 -9.09
N GLY A 28 -14.67 -22.68 -7.84
CA GLY A 28 -14.91 -21.88 -6.65
C GLY A 28 -13.66 -21.18 -6.09
N PHE A 29 -12.52 -21.22 -6.80
CA PHE A 29 -11.29 -20.60 -6.31
C PHE A 29 -11.43 -19.08 -6.23
N ASP A 30 -11.22 -18.52 -5.05
CA ASP A 30 -11.26 -17.08 -4.81
C ASP A 30 -9.87 -16.54 -4.46
N TRP A 31 -9.41 -15.56 -5.23
CA TRP A 31 -8.08 -14.99 -5.08
C TRP A 31 -7.91 -14.22 -3.76
N LEU A 32 -8.95 -13.50 -3.29
CA LEU A 32 -8.87 -12.77 -2.03
C LEU A 32 -8.83 -13.70 -0.84
N GLN A 33 -9.69 -14.73 -0.85
CA GLN A 33 -9.69 -15.76 0.19
C GLN A 33 -8.34 -16.50 0.25
N PHE A 34 -7.79 -16.89 -0.91
CA PHE A 34 -6.46 -17.50 -0.97
C PHE A 34 -5.37 -16.55 -0.43
N TYR A 35 -5.40 -15.28 -0.83
CA TYR A 35 -4.45 -14.26 -0.40
C TYR A 35 -4.47 -14.05 1.12
N SER A 36 -5.65 -13.99 1.72
CA SER A 36 -5.84 -13.78 3.17
C SER A 36 -5.31 -14.91 4.06
N HIS A 37 -5.02 -16.08 3.50
CA HIS A 37 -4.34 -17.16 4.23
C HIS A 37 -2.84 -16.90 4.47
N TYR A 38 -2.24 -15.95 3.75
CA TYR A 38 -0.80 -15.69 3.78
C TYR A 38 -0.44 -14.29 4.24
N PHE A 39 -1.33 -13.33 4.05
CA PHE A 39 -1.13 -11.92 4.41
C PHE A 39 -2.28 -11.43 5.28
N ASN A 40 -1.99 -10.48 6.15
CA ASN A 40 -2.97 -9.89 7.06
C ASN A 40 -3.41 -8.47 6.64
N CYS A 41 -2.95 -7.98 5.49
CA CYS A 41 -3.33 -6.68 4.98
C CYS A 41 -3.31 -6.66 3.45
N VAL A 42 -4.17 -5.84 2.86
CA VAL A 42 -4.12 -5.49 1.44
C VAL A 42 -4.54 -4.03 1.23
N GLU A 43 -3.82 -3.33 0.36
CA GLU A 43 -4.22 -2.02 -0.12
C GLU A 43 -5.10 -2.14 -1.36
N VAL A 44 -6.29 -1.57 -1.32
CA VAL A 44 -7.25 -1.61 -2.44
C VAL A 44 -7.01 -0.41 -3.35
N ASN A 45 -6.40 -0.64 -4.51
CA ASN A 45 -6.08 0.40 -5.48
C ASN A 45 -7.19 0.64 -6.53
N SER A 46 -8.08 -0.33 -6.75
CA SER A 46 -9.19 -0.18 -7.72
C SER A 46 -10.12 0.97 -7.38
N THR A 47 -10.26 1.29 -6.10
CA THR A 47 -11.06 2.42 -5.59
C THR A 47 -10.54 3.79 -6.04
N TYR A 48 -9.28 3.89 -6.44
CA TYR A 48 -8.72 5.10 -7.02
C TYR A 48 -9.32 5.44 -8.39
N TYR A 49 -9.71 4.42 -9.15
CA TYR A 49 -10.22 4.56 -10.52
C TYR A 49 -11.75 4.48 -10.60
N THR A 50 -12.39 3.81 -9.64
CA THR A 50 -13.80 3.48 -9.70
C THR A 50 -14.45 3.56 -8.33
N TYR A 51 -15.65 4.15 -8.27
CA TYR A 51 -16.52 4.08 -7.10
C TYR A 51 -17.15 2.69 -7.03
N ILE A 52 -16.69 1.89 -6.08
CA ILE A 52 -17.18 0.53 -5.90
C ILE A 52 -18.55 0.50 -5.19
N SER A 53 -19.39 -0.46 -5.56
CA SER A 53 -20.68 -0.61 -4.89
C SER A 53 -20.53 -1.25 -3.49
N PRO A 54 -21.43 -0.95 -2.54
CA PRO A 54 -21.45 -1.59 -1.21
C PRO A 54 -21.46 -3.12 -1.29
N LYS A 55 -22.16 -3.71 -2.26
CA LYS A 55 -22.20 -5.16 -2.47
C LYS A 55 -20.82 -5.79 -2.72
N ILE A 56 -19.90 -5.04 -3.33
CA ILE A 56 -18.50 -5.50 -3.52
C ILE A 56 -17.80 -5.55 -2.18
N VAL A 57 -17.96 -4.52 -1.34
CA VAL A 57 -17.37 -4.45 0.00
C VAL A 57 -17.91 -5.57 0.89
N GLU A 58 -19.22 -5.82 0.89
CA GLU A 58 -19.82 -6.98 1.57
C GLU A 58 -19.21 -8.30 1.11
N GLY A 59 -19.00 -8.42 -0.21
CA GLY A 59 -18.31 -9.57 -0.79
C GLY A 59 -16.91 -9.77 -0.26
N TRP A 60 -16.12 -8.68 -0.11
CA TRP A 60 -14.78 -8.77 0.46
C TRP A 60 -14.81 -9.21 1.92
N ILE A 61 -15.68 -8.60 2.75
CA ILE A 61 -15.81 -8.94 4.17
C ILE A 61 -16.14 -10.43 4.34
N ARG A 62 -17.11 -10.94 3.54
CA ARG A 62 -17.49 -12.35 3.59
C ARG A 62 -16.37 -13.30 3.19
N LYS A 63 -15.56 -12.94 2.17
CA LYS A 63 -14.47 -13.79 1.66
C LYS A 63 -13.30 -13.93 2.63
N ILE A 64 -13.15 -13.01 3.55
CA ILE A 64 -12.08 -13.01 4.55
C ILE A 64 -12.60 -13.35 5.96
N SER A 65 -13.81 -13.92 6.07
CA SER A 65 -14.42 -14.24 7.38
C SER A 65 -13.55 -15.12 8.26
N ASP A 66 -12.75 -15.99 7.65
CA ASP A 66 -11.88 -16.95 8.35
C ASP A 66 -10.47 -16.38 8.65
N ALA A 67 -10.23 -15.10 8.32
CA ALA A 67 -8.98 -14.39 8.57
C ALA A 67 -9.19 -13.30 9.63
N ASP A 68 -8.99 -13.63 10.90
CA ASP A 68 -9.36 -12.77 12.05
C ASP A 68 -8.72 -11.38 12.01
N ASP A 69 -7.46 -11.29 11.65
CA ASP A 69 -6.65 -10.07 11.71
C ASP A 69 -6.49 -9.35 10.35
N PHE A 70 -7.25 -9.73 9.33
CA PHE A 70 -7.08 -9.18 7.99
C PHE A 70 -7.70 -7.79 7.85
N LEU A 71 -6.91 -6.83 7.36
CA LEU A 71 -7.33 -5.43 7.15
C LEU A 71 -7.24 -5.01 5.69
N PHE A 72 -8.18 -4.17 5.28
CA PHE A 72 -8.12 -3.42 4.03
C PHE A 72 -7.65 -1.99 4.30
N THR A 73 -6.69 -1.50 3.55
CA THR A 73 -6.45 -0.07 3.40
C THR A 73 -7.02 0.38 2.06
N ILE A 74 -7.75 1.48 2.05
CA ILE A 74 -8.52 1.91 0.88
C ILE A 74 -7.85 3.14 0.27
N LYS A 75 -7.47 3.08 -1.00
CA LYS A 75 -6.93 4.25 -1.69
C LYS A 75 -8.06 5.18 -2.13
N LEU A 76 -8.00 6.44 -1.72
CA LEU A 76 -8.99 7.46 -2.04
C LEU A 76 -9.06 7.69 -3.56
N HIS A 77 -10.28 7.87 -4.08
CA HIS A 77 -10.53 8.08 -5.50
C HIS A 77 -9.81 9.32 -6.04
N GLN A 78 -9.31 9.24 -7.28
CA GLN A 78 -8.56 10.32 -7.94
C GLN A 78 -9.29 11.66 -8.04
N ASP A 79 -10.61 11.65 -8.03
CA ASP A 79 -11.40 12.89 -8.04
C ASP A 79 -11.00 13.80 -6.88
N PHE A 80 -10.74 13.23 -5.69
CA PHE A 80 -10.33 13.99 -4.51
C PHE A 80 -8.87 14.43 -4.53
N THR A 81 -7.95 13.64 -5.09
CA THR A 81 -6.51 13.90 -4.97
C THR A 81 -5.90 14.55 -6.21
N HIS A 82 -6.53 14.40 -7.38
CA HIS A 82 -6.03 14.88 -8.66
C HIS A 82 -6.94 15.92 -9.31
N LYS A 83 -8.28 15.74 -9.22
CA LYS A 83 -9.25 16.64 -9.85
C LYS A 83 -9.83 17.68 -8.88
N LYS A 84 -9.58 17.56 -7.59
CA LYS A 84 -10.09 18.44 -6.53
C LYS A 84 -11.61 18.56 -6.53
N ASP A 85 -12.31 17.46 -6.82
CA ASP A 85 -13.77 17.37 -6.87
C ASP A 85 -14.31 16.90 -5.51
N PHE A 86 -15.14 17.72 -4.89
CA PHE A 86 -15.76 17.48 -3.58
C PHE A 86 -17.28 17.28 -3.67
N ASP A 87 -17.74 16.62 -4.73
CA ASP A 87 -19.14 16.26 -4.86
C ASP A 87 -19.64 15.47 -3.63
N GLN A 88 -20.77 15.91 -3.06
CA GLN A 88 -21.30 15.34 -1.82
C GLN A 88 -21.76 13.89 -1.97
N GLN A 89 -22.23 13.49 -3.15
CA GLN A 89 -22.62 12.10 -3.41
C GLN A 89 -21.40 11.19 -3.46
N LYS A 90 -20.28 11.68 -4.03
CA LYS A 90 -19.00 10.98 -4.07
C LYS A 90 -18.42 10.80 -2.66
N ILE A 91 -18.44 11.86 -1.84
CA ILE A 91 -18.02 11.80 -0.43
C ILE A 91 -18.85 10.76 0.32
N LYS A 92 -20.19 10.79 0.19
CA LYS A 92 -21.08 9.83 0.85
C LYS A 92 -20.80 8.39 0.39
N ALA A 93 -20.56 8.17 -0.91
CA ALA A 93 -20.28 6.83 -1.44
C ALA A 93 -18.97 6.25 -0.86
N VAL A 94 -17.91 7.07 -0.77
CA VAL A 94 -16.64 6.64 -0.17
C VAL A 94 -16.82 6.39 1.31
N SER A 95 -17.39 7.35 2.07
CA SER A 95 -17.57 7.23 3.52
C SER A 95 -18.42 6.04 3.89
N TYR A 96 -19.50 5.76 3.14
CA TYR A 96 -20.36 4.61 3.38
C TYR A 96 -19.60 3.28 3.31
N ASN A 97 -18.73 3.11 2.30
CA ASN A 97 -17.92 1.91 2.14
C ASN A 97 -16.85 1.79 3.25
N LEU A 98 -16.26 2.90 3.68
CA LEU A 98 -15.32 2.92 4.80
C LEU A 98 -16.02 2.55 6.12
N ASP A 99 -17.23 3.09 6.35
CA ASP A 99 -18.05 2.76 7.52
C ASP A 99 -18.42 1.26 7.58
N MET A 100 -18.71 0.66 6.43
CA MET A 100 -18.97 -0.79 6.36
C MET A 100 -17.76 -1.61 6.81
N LEU A 101 -16.57 -1.27 6.31
CA LEU A 101 -15.33 -1.92 6.70
C LEU A 101 -14.99 -1.67 8.18
N THR A 102 -15.24 -0.46 8.68
CA THR A 102 -15.04 -0.10 10.09
C THR A 102 -15.95 -0.92 11.00
N LYS A 103 -17.25 -1.02 10.67
CA LYS A 103 -18.22 -1.82 11.44
C LYS A 103 -17.90 -3.32 11.46
N ALA A 104 -17.27 -3.79 10.39
CA ALA A 104 -16.79 -5.18 10.31
C ALA A 104 -15.41 -5.39 10.96
N GLU A 105 -14.79 -4.34 11.52
CA GLU A 105 -13.42 -4.35 12.06
C GLU A 105 -12.36 -4.76 11.02
N ARG A 106 -12.58 -4.34 9.76
CA ARG A 106 -11.73 -4.70 8.60
C ARG A 106 -11.08 -3.48 7.93
N LEU A 107 -11.25 -2.27 8.47
CA LEU A 107 -10.61 -1.06 7.94
C LEU A 107 -9.28 -0.78 8.65
N GLY A 108 -8.17 -0.84 7.94
CA GLY A 108 -6.87 -0.32 8.40
C GLY A 108 -6.79 1.21 8.31
N GLY A 109 -7.32 1.78 7.22
CA GLY A 109 -7.39 3.23 7.01
C GLY A 109 -7.56 3.64 5.55
N LEU A 110 -7.58 4.96 5.32
CA LEU A 110 -7.75 5.61 4.03
C LEU A 110 -6.41 6.17 3.55
N LEU A 111 -5.90 5.68 2.41
CA LEU A 111 -4.71 6.22 1.77
C LEU A 111 -5.09 7.39 0.87
N ILE A 112 -4.59 8.57 1.18
CA ILE A 112 -4.72 9.81 0.40
C ILE A 112 -3.40 10.06 -0.32
N GLN A 113 -3.30 9.66 -1.60
CA GLN A 113 -2.06 9.76 -2.36
C GLN A 113 -2.12 10.91 -3.36
N PHE A 114 -1.16 11.82 -3.27
CA PHE A 114 -0.99 12.95 -4.18
C PHE A 114 0.08 12.70 -5.26
N PRO A 115 -0.01 13.38 -6.41
CA PRO A 115 1.01 13.31 -7.44
C PRO A 115 2.32 14.00 -7.02
N TYR A 116 3.41 13.72 -7.73
CA TYR A 116 4.72 14.34 -7.49
C TYR A 116 4.69 15.88 -7.57
N SER A 117 3.86 16.44 -8.46
CA SER A 117 3.70 17.90 -8.62
C SER A 117 3.02 18.59 -7.44
N PHE A 118 2.50 17.83 -6.46
CA PHE A 118 1.85 18.36 -5.27
C PHE A 118 2.91 18.76 -4.24
N SER A 119 3.47 19.97 -4.40
CA SER A 119 4.46 20.55 -3.48
C SER A 119 3.78 21.22 -2.28
N PHE A 120 4.52 21.39 -1.18
CA PHE A 120 4.03 22.04 0.04
C PHE A 120 4.02 23.56 -0.12
N ASP A 121 2.85 24.13 0.03
CA ASP A 121 2.56 25.56 0.21
C ASP A 121 1.26 25.71 1.04
N ASN A 122 0.85 26.95 1.34
CA ASN A 122 -0.36 27.21 2.13
C ASN A 122 -1.62 26.62 1.48
N SER A 123 -1.76 26.71 0.17
CA SER A 123 -2.94 26.19 -0.55
C SER A 123 -3.03 24.68 -0.50
N THR A 124 -1.90 23.99 -0.64
CA THR A 124 -1.84 22.52 -0.57
C THR A 124 -1.99 22.02 0.87
N ALA A 125 -1.49 22.76 1.86
CA ALA A 125 -1.71 22.50 3.28
C ALA A 125 -3.19 22.60 3.65
N ASP A 126 -3.87 23.68 3.23
CA ASP A 126 -5.32 23.88 3.43
C ASP A 126 -6.12 22.77 2.72
N TYR A 127 -5.65 22.33 1.56
CA TYR A 127 -6.28 21.26 0.83
C TYR A 127 -6.22 19.91 1.56
N VAL A 128 -5.05 19.56 2.13
CA VAL A 128 -4.89 18.37 2.97
C VAL A 128 -5.75 18.46 4.21
N SER A 129 -5.80 19.64 4.86
CA SER A 129 -6.65 19.88 6.04
C SER A 129 -8.13 19.68 5.73
N LYS A 130 -8.60 20.18 4.59
CA LYS A 130 -9.97 19.98 4.12
C LYS A 130 -10.30 18.49 3.89
N LEU A 131 -9.41 17.72 3.30
CA LEU A 131 -9.61 16.28 3.14
C LEU A 131 -9.66 15.57 4.49
N ARG A 132 -8.81 15.97 5.44
CA ARG A 132 -8.84 15.45 6.81
C ARG A 132 -10.18 15.72 7.49
N ASP A 133 -10.73 16.91 7.34
CA ASP A 133 -12.03 17.27 7.94
C ASP A 133 -13.17 16.42 7.35
N ILE A 134 -13.14 16.18 6.02
CA ILE A 134 -14.14 15.34 5.35
C ILE A 134 -14.08 13.88 5.86
N PHE A 135 -12.88 13.34 6.04
CA PHE A 135 -12.68 11.95 6.43
C PHE A 135 -12.17 11.81 7.88
N GLN A 136 -12.55 12.73 8.78
CA GLN A 136 -12.03 12.83 10.15
C GLN A 136 -12.28 11.60 11.02
N THR A 137 -13.30 10.80 10.71
CA THR A 137 -13.65 9.59 11.46
C THR A 137 -12.76 8.39 11.16
N PHE A 138 -11.94 8.48 10.10
CA PHE A 138 -11.09 7.39 9.66
C PHE A 138 -9.60 7.68 9.88
N ASN A 139 -8.79 6.64 10.06
CA ASN A 139 -7.34 6.76 10.00
C ASN A 139 -6.95 7.19 8.58
N CYS A 140 -6.22 8.29 8.42
CA CYS A 140 -5.78 8.79 7.14
C CYS A 140 -4.27 8.67 7.01
N PHE A 141 -3.83 7.94 5.98
CA PHE A 141 -2.45 7.81 5.55
C PHE A 141 -2.23 8.75 4.36
N VAL A 142 -1.27 9.66 4.45
CA VAL A 142 -1.08 10.68 3.40
C VAL A 142 0.26 10.46 2.70
N GLU A 143 0.20 10.09 1.43
CA GLU A 143 1.37 9.94 0.57
C GLU A 143 1.60 11.22 -0.22
N VAL A 144 2.73 11.86 0.02
CA VAL A 144 3.29 12.97 -0.74
C VAL A 144 4.64 12.54 -1.32
N ARG A 145 5.06 13.15 -2.43
CA ARG A 145 6.24 12.68 -3.18
C ARG A 145 7.32 13.73 -3.38
N HIS A 146 7.00 15.00 -3.16
CA HIS A 146 7.92 16.14 -3.33
C HIS A 146 8.58 16.50 -2.00
N LYS A 147 9.90 16.68 -1.98
CA LYS A 147 10.68 16.93 -0.75
C LYS A 147 10.29 18.18 0.03
N SER A 148 9.53 19.13 -0.57
CA SER A 148 8.99 20.27 0.16
C SER A 148 8.10 19.89 1.35
N TRP A 149 7.52 18.69 1.34
CA TRP A 149 6.70 18.13 2.44
C TRP A 149 7.54 17.63 3.62
N LEU A 150 8.88 17.68 3.53
CA LEU A 150 9.79 17.37 4.65
C LEU A 150 10.09 18.59 5.54
N LYS A 151 9.54 19.77 5.21
CA LYS A 151 9.66 20.96 6.05
C LYS A 151 9.00 20.72 7.40
N GLU A 152 9.56 21.30 8.45
CA GLU A 152 9.05 21.19 9.82
C GLU A 152 7.59 21.59 9.93
N GLU A 153 7.19 22.70 9.28
CA GLU A 153 5.81 23.18 9.22
C GLU A 153 4.82 22.15 8.67
N ALA A 154 5.23 21.41 7.62
CA ALA A 154 4.42 20.35 7.04
C ALA A 154 4.27 19.16 7.99
N LEU A 155 5.37 18.75 8.62
CA LEU A 155 5.37 17.63 9.57
C LEU A 155 4.58 17.95 10.84
N GLU A 156 4.68 19.17 11.35
CA GLU A 156 3.87 19.64 12.50
C GLU A 156 2.38 19.70 12.15
N MET A 157 2.03 20.11 10.91
CA MET A 157 0.64 20.04 10.43
C MET A 157 0.13 18.59 10.43
N PHE A 158 0.93 17.62 9.95
CA PHE A 158 0.54 16.20 9.99
C PHE A 158 0.28 15.72 11.40
N LYS A 159 1.14 16.07 12.36
CA LYS A 159 0.97 15.73 13.77
C LYS A 159 -0.30 16.35 14.35
N LYS A 160 -0.51 17.66 14.13
CA LYS A 160 -1.68 18.40 14.63
C LYS A 160 -3.00 17.84 14.08
N LEU A 161 -3.03 17.44 12.82
CA LEU A 161 -4.20 16.86 12.16
C LEU A 161 -4.35 15.34 12.42
N ASN A 162 -3.45 14.74 13.18
CA ASN A 162 -3.38 13.30 13.40
C ASN A 162 -3.41 12.49 12.08
N LEU A 163 -2.63 12.94 11.10
CA LEU A 163 -2.41 12.26 9.84
C LEU A 163 -1.16 11.38 9.92
N THR A 164 -1.23 10.15 9.43
CA THR A 164 -0.03 9.31 9.30
C THR A 164 0.71 9.71 8.02
N TYR A 165 1.96 10.14 8.16
CA TYR A 165 2.84 10.34 7.02
C TYR A 165 3.16 9.00 6.36
N CYS A 166 2.88 8.87 5.05
CA CYS A 166 3.23 7.67 4.30
C CYS A 166 4.68 7.75 3.82
N THR A 167 5.54 6.93 4.40
CA THR A 167 6.92 6.77 3.95
C THR A 167 6.97 5.94 2.67
N ILE A 168 7.68 6.39 1.66
CA ILE A 168 7.75 5.69 0.37
C ILE A 168 9.17 5.36 -0.03
N ASP A 169 9.38 4.17 -0.59
CA ASP A 169 10.59 3.80 -1.32
C ASP A 169 10.31 3.84 -2.82
N GLN A 170 11.02 4.72 -3.52
CA GLN A 170 10.90 4.95 -4.96
C GLN A 170 12.23 5.46 -5.53
N PRO A 171 12.45 5.47 -6.86
CA PRO A 171 13.63 6.06 -7.45
C PRO A 171 13.81 7.52 -7.05
N GLN A 172 15.02 7.87 -6.66
CA GLN A 172 15.40 9.24 -6.29
C GLN A 172 15.63 10.09 -7.54
N ILE A 173 14.55 10.69 -8.08
CA ILE A 173 14.58 11.50 -9.30
C ILE A 173 14.11 12.92 -8.95
N GLY A 174 14.93 13.93 -9.26
CA GLY A 174 14.61 15.33 -9.00
C GLY A 174 14.43 15.62 -7.51
N GLU A 175 13.29 16.21 -7.17
CA GLU A 175 12.92 16.58 -5.79
C GLU A 175 12.11 15.47 -5.08
N ALA A 176 12.37 14.19 -5.41
CA ALA A 176 11.71 13.06 -4.76
C ALA A 176 12.10 12.96 -3.28
N ILE A 177 11.12 12.57 -2.45
CA ILE A 177 11.33 12.28 -1.02
C ILE A 177 12.21 11.04 -0.88
N PRO A 178 13.28 11.07 -0.05
CA PRO A 178 14.08 9.90 0.26
C PRO A 178 13.30 8.89 1.10
N PHE A 179 13.73 7.63 1.04
CA PHE A 179 13.20 6.59 1.93
C PHE A 179 13.75 6.78 3.34
N GLU A 180 13.00 7.53 4.16
CA GLU A 180 13.30 7.75 5.58
C GLU A 180 11.97 7.73 6.37
N PRO A 181 11.79 6.76 7.30
CA PRO A 181 10.57 6.67 8.08
C PRO A 181 10.34 7.90 8.97
N ILE A 182 9.20 8.57 8.78
CA ILE A 182 8.78 9.73 9.56
C ILE A 182 7.51 9.38 10.33
N ILE A 183 7.53 9.62 11.64
CA ILE A 183 6.42 9.32 12.53
C ILE A 183 5.70 10.62 12.91
N THR A 184 4.41 10.66 12.59
CA THR A 184 3.53 11.81 12.87
C THR A 184 2.40 11.49 13.83
N ASN A 185 2.14 10.20 14.09
CA ASN A 185 1.20 9.72 15.11
C ASN A 185 1.60 8.29 15.57
N ASP A 186 0.67 7.53 16.16
CA ASP A 186 0.95 6.18 16.68
C ASP A 186 0.94 5.06 15.63
N LYS A 187 0.93 5.42 14.33
CA LYS A 187 0.99 4.47 13.20
C LYS A 187 2.11 4.84 12.23
N ALA A 188 2.63 3.83 11.54
CA ALA A 188 3.51 4.00 10.39
C ALA A 188 2.88 3.33 9.16
N TYR A 189 2.98 3.97 8.00
CA TYR A 189 2.53 3.40 6.73
C TYR A 189 3.65 3.52 5.71
N LEU A 190 4.15 2.37 5.22
CA LEU A 190 5.29 2.33 4.30
C LEU A 190 4.87 1.68 2.99
N ARG A 191 5.23 2.30 1.86
CA ARG A 191 4.93 1.80 0.52
C ARG A 191 6.20 1.65 -0.30
N PHE A 192 6.35 0.49 -0.92
CA PHE A 192 7.54 0.09 -1.67
C PHE A 192 7.20 -0.01 -3.15
N HIS A 193 7.62 1.00 -3.94
CA HIS A 193 7.29 1.11 -5.36
C HIS A 193 8.30 0.46 -6.29
N GLY A 194 9.43 -0.02 -5.74
CA GLY A 194 10.58 -0.47 -6.51
C GLY A 194 11.51 0.68 -6.91
N ARG A 195 12.75 0.33 -7.26
CA ARG A 195 13.83 1.29 -7.57
C ARG A 195 14.23 1.27 -9.06
N ASN A 196 13.30 0.96 -9.97
CA ASN A 196 13.54 0.90 -11.42
C ASN A 196 13.62 2.31 -12.04
N VAL A 197 14.76 3.00 -11.85
CA VAL A 197 15.01 4.38 -12.34
C VAL A 197 14.72 4.52 -13.84
N LYS A 198 15.16 3.55 -14.65
CA LYS A 198 15.03 3.61 -16.12
C LYS A 198 13.56 3.64 -16.55
N ALA A 199 12.73 2.76 -15.99
CA ALA A 199 11.32 2.70 -16.31
C ALA A 199 10.55 3.92 -15.75
N TRP A 200 10.94 4.43 -14.60
CA TRP A 200 10.37 5.67 -14.05
C TRP A 200 10.65 6.88 -14.94
N LEU A 201 11.89 7.07 -15.42
CA LEU A 201 12.25 8.14 -16.35
C LEU A 201 11.46 8.03 -17.66
N LYS A 202 11.31 6.82 -18.20
CA LYS A 202 10.49 6.57 -19.39
C LYS A 202 9.03 6.95 -19.14
N SER A 203 8.47 6.61 -17.97
CA SER A 203 7.10 6.97 -17.60
C SER A 203 6.90 8.49 -17.48
N ILE A 204 7.88 9.22 -16.91
CA ILE A 204 7.85 10.68 -16.81
C ILE A 204 7.86 11.31 -18.22
N ASN A 205 8.74 10.86 -19.13
CA ASN A 205 8.83 11.36 -20.50
C ASN A 205 7.59 11.08 -21.35
N ASN A 206 6.78 10.08 -20.95
CA ASN A 206 5.53 9.72 -21.59
C ASN A 206 4.30 10.26 -20.85
N PHE A 207 4.48 11.15 -19.87
CA PHE A 207 3.37 11.77 -19.16
C PHE A 207 2.43 12.52 -20.13
N GLY A 208 1.12 12.29 -19.97
CA GLY A 208 0.09 12.86 -20.86
C GLY A 208 -0.14 12.10 -22.18
N LYS A 209 0.68 11.07 -22.48
CA LYS A 209 0.43 10.17 -23.62
C LYS A 209 -0.43 8.98 -23.19
N GLN A 210 -1.21 8.45 -24.12
CA GLN A 210 -1.94 7.19 -23.88
C GLN A 210 -0.94 6.05 -23.70
N GLN A 211 -1.02 5.35 -22.57
CA GLN A 211 -0.17 4.20 -22.26
C GLN A 211 -1.05 3.00 -21.90
N SER A 212 -0.62 1.82 -22.30
CA SER A 212 -1.24 0.56 -21.86
C SER A 212 -0.99 0.34 -20.35
N TYR A 213 -1.78 -0.56 -19.76
CA TYR A 213 -1.54 -0.96 -18.36
C TYR A 213 -0.13 -1.51 -18.14
N ASP A 214 0.36 -2.35 -19.06
CA ASP A 214 1.68 -2.98 -18.96
C ASP A 214 2.80 -1.93 -19.00
N GLU A 215 2.69 -0.92 -19.88
CA GLU A 215 3.65 0.19 -19.93
C GLU A 215 3.65 1.03 -18.64
N GLN A 216 2.49 1.25 -18.05
CA GLN A 216 2.37 1.97 -16.79
C GLN A 216 2.90 1.15 -15.60
N SER A 217 2.75 -0.17 -15.63
CA SER A 217 3.17 -1.07 -14.56
C SER A 217 4.68 -1.37 -14.60
N GLU A 218 5.36 -1.20 -15.75
CA GLU A 218 6.79 -1.50 -15.92
C GLU A 218 7.68 -0.76 -14.88
N ARG A 219 7.29 0.45 -14.46
CA ARG A 219 8.02 1.20 -13.43
C ARG A 219 8.05 0.51 -12.07
N TYR A 220 7.07 -0.35 -11.78
CA TYR A 220 6.97 -1.10 -10.54
C TYR A 220 7.64 -2.48 -10.61
N LYS A 221 8.14 -2.89 -11.79
CA LYS A 221 8.85 -4.15 -11.98
C LYS A 221 10.23 -4.05 -11.35
N TYR A 222 10.33 -4.55 -10.14
CA TYR A 222 11.54 -4.50 -9.34
C TYR A 222 11.49 -5.53 -8.23
N LEU A 223 12.41 -6.48 -8.24
CA LEU A 223 12.58 -7.42 -7.14
C LEU A 223 13.68 -6.88 -6.21
N TYR A 224 13.30 -6.45 -5.01
CA TYR A 224 14.27 -6.03 -4.01
C TYR A 224 15.25 -7.16 -3.69
N SER A 225 16.52 -6.83 -3.64
CA SER A 225 17.58 -7.76 -3.26
C SER A 225 17.56 -8.03 -1.74
N PRO A 226 18.14 -9.15 -1.27
CA PRO A 226 18.24 -9.41 0.17
C PRO A 226 18.94 -8.30 0.96
N GLY A 227 19.98 -7.67 0.39
CA GLY A 227 20.67 -6.54 1.03
C GLY A 227 19.77 -5.32 1.20
N GLU A 228 18.96 -4.98 0.18
CA GLU A 228 17.99 -3.88 0.27
C GLU A 228 16.89 -4.17 1.29
N LEU A 229 16.42 -5.43 1.38
CA LEU A 229 15.41 -5.82 2.37
C LEU A 229 15.96 -5.76 3.80
N ILE A 230 17.23 -6.07 4.03
CA ILE A 230 17.89 -5.89 5.33
C ILE A 230 17.98 -4.39 5.69
N GLU A 231 18.33 -3.51 4.73
CA GLU A 231 18.30 -2.05 4.95
C GLU A 231 16.90 -1.57 5.33
N ILE A 232 15.88 -2.04 4.62
CA ILE A 232 14.47 -1.73 4.87
C ILE A 232 14.05 -2.21 6.27
N ASP A 233 14.38 -3.44 6.64
CA ASP A 233 14.09 -4.02 7.96
C ASP A 233 14.71 -3.16 9.08
N GLN A 234 15.97 -2.79 8.96
CA GLN A 234 16.66 -1.95 9.95
C GLN A 234 15.97 -0.59 10.13
N LYS A 235 15.55 0.05 9.03
CA LYS A 235 14.82 1.32 9.08
C LYS A 235 13.44 1.17 9.71
N ILE A 236 12.71 0.09 9.40
CA ILE A 236 11.41 -0.19 10.03
C ILE A 236 11.60 -0.47 11.54
N LYS A 237 12.58 -1.29 11.91
CA LYS A 237 12.88 -1.58 13.32
C LYS A 237 13.28 -0.35 14.12
N SER A 238 13.92 0.64 13.49
CA SER A 238 14.30 1.90 14.16
C SER A 238 13.14 2.76 14.67
N ILE A 239 11.93 2.52 14.15
CA ILE A 239 10.71 3.23 14.53
C ILE A 239 9.72 2.40 15.34
N GLN A 240 9.95 1.11 15.50
CA GLN A 240 8.98 0.17 16.09
C GLN A 240 8.53 0.53 17.50
N GLU A 241 9.42 1.14 18.31
CA GLU A 241 9.12 1.57 19.69
C GLU A 241 8.25 2.84 19.76
N LYS A 242 8.12 3.56 18.63
CA LYS A 242 7.43 4.85 18.55
C LYS A 242 5.98 4.73 18.09
N VAL A 243 5.56 3.54 17.66
CA VAL A 243 4.25 3.31 17.04
C VAL A 243 3.59 2.03 17.55
N LYS A 244 2.26 1.97 17.44
CA LYS A 244 1.47 0.78 17.81
C LYS A 244 1.26 -0.16 16.62
N GLU A 245 1.16 0.38 15.43
CA GLU A 245 0.89 -0.35 14.19
C GLU A 245 1.82 0.10 13.07
N ILE A 246 2.29 -0.87 12.29
CA ILE A 246 3.14 -0.64 11.12
C ILE A 246 2.54 -1.35 9.92
N TYR A 247 2.15 -0.58 8.91
CA TYR A 247 1.69 -1.08 7.62
C TYR A 247 2.84 -1.09 6.63
N VAL A 248 3.08 -2.25 6.00
CA VAL A 248 4.14 -2.47 5.00
C VAL A 248 3.49 -2.96 3.72
N ILE A 249 3.42 -2.10 2.70
CA ILE A 249 2.70 -2.36 1.47
C ILE A 249 3.66 -2.44 0.28
N MET A 250 3.83 -3.66 -0.25
CA MET A 250 4.62 -3.90 -1.44
C MET A 250 3.82 -3.53 -2.68
N ASN A 251 4.27 -2.51 -3.43
CA ASN A 251 3.62 -2.03 -4.65
C ASN A 251 4.44 -2.36 -5.93
N ASN A 252 5.51 -3.12 -5.79
CA ASN A 252 6.31 -3.68 -6.89
C ASN A 252 5.64 -4.94 -7.46
N HIS A 253 4.36 -4.82 -7.83
CA HIS A 253 3.46 -5.95 -8.10
C HIS A 253 3.76 -6.82 -9.33
N PRO A 254 4.43 -6.36 -10.44
CA PRO A 254 4.60 -7.19 -11.62
C PRO A 254 5.28 -8.53 -11.33
N GLN A 255 4.77 -9.58 -11.99
CA GLN A 255 5.28 -10.97 -11.96
C GLN A 255 5.25 -11.68 -10.59
N GLY A 256 4.75 -11.04 -9.53
CA GLY A 256 4.73 -11.57 -8.17
C GLY A 256 5.91 -11.11 -7.31
N ASP A 257 6.73 -10.17 -7.78
CA ASP A 257 7.85 -9.61 -7.01
C ASP A 257 7.41 -9.05 -5.65
N ALA A 258 6.24 -8.39 -5.61
CA ALA A 258 5.66 -7.89 -4.36
C ALA A 258 5.36 -9.01 -3.37
N ILE A 259 4.86 -10.15 -3.83
CA ILE A 259 4.56 -11.32 -2.99
C ILE A 259 5.84 -11.89 -2.39
N ALA A 260 6.87 -12.07 -3.23
CA ALA A 260 8.16 -12.60 -2.77
C ALA A 260 8.77 -11.68 -1.69
N ASN A 261 8.85 -10.38 -1.98
CA ASN A 261 9.41 -9.42 -1.02
C ASN A 261 8.57 -9.24 0.25
N ALA A 262 7.23 -9.35 0.15
CA ALA A 262 6.37 -9.34 1.33
C ALA A 262 6.67 -10.52 2.26
N PHE A 263 6.85 -11.75 1.74
CA PHE A 263 7.25 -12.91 2.54
C PHE A 263 8.62 -12.72 3.21
N GLU A 264 9.58 -12.16 2.49
CA GLU A 264 10.90 -11.87 3.03
C GLU A 264 10.84 -10.83 4.16
N LEU A 265 10.03 -9.77 4.00
CA LEU A 265 9.85 -8.77 5.06
C LEU A 265 9.08 -9.31 6.27
N ILE A 266 8.10 -10.21 6.08
CA ILE A 266 7.48 -10.93 7.22
C ILE A 266 8.54 -11.71 7.99
N HIS A 267 9.42 -12.45 7.29
CA HIS A 267 10.50 -13.19 7.92
C HIS A 267 11.44 -12.30 8.73
N LEU A 268 11.89 -11.19 8.15
CA LEU A 268 12.85 -10.28 8.77
C LEU A 268 12.26 -9.53 9.97
N LEU A 269 11.04 -8.98 9.81
CA LEU A 269 10.40 -8.15 10.83
C LEU A 269 9.84 -8.96 12.01
N GLU A 270 9.33 -10.15 11.74
CA GLU A 270 8.75 -11.01 12.77
C GLU A 270 9.69 -12.14 13.23
N GLU A 271 10.89 -12.23 12.65
CA GLU A 271 11.97 -13.16 13.01
C GLU A 271 11.53 -14.64 13.08
N LYS A 272 10.63 -15.02 12.14
CA LYS A 272 10.03 -16.36 12.06
C LYS A 272 10.08 -16.95 10.66
N LYS A 273 10.02 -18.28 10.55
CA LYS A 273 9.74 -18.94 9.29
C LYS A 273 8.31 -18.61 8.83
N VAL A 274 8.11 -18.50 7.52
CA VAL A 274 6.86 -17.99 6.96
C VAL A 274 6.12 -19.09 6.20
N ARG A 275 4.83 -19.22 6.47
CA ARG A 275 3.94 -20.07 5.69
C ARG A 275 3.72 -19.46 4.32
N MET A 276 3.98 -20.21 3.26
CA MET A 276 3.81 -19.77 1.88
C MET A 276 3.50 -20.93 0.94
N PRO A 277 2.84 -20.70 -0.21
CA PRO A 277 2.56 -21.76 -1.17
C PRO A 277 3.83 -22.22 -1.88
N ASN A 278 3.90 -23.51 -2.24
CA ASN A 278 5.05 -24.06 -2.98
C ASN A 278 5.25 -23.40 -4.35
N THR A 279 4.21 -22.83 -4.94
CA THR A 279 4.30 -22.14 -6.23
C THR A 279 5.22 -20.94 -6.18
N ILE A 280 5.15 -20.12 -5.10
CA ILE A 280 6.01 -18.94 -4.99
C ILE A 280 7.48 -19.33 -4.75
N VAL A 281 7.71 -20.38 -3.99
CA VAL A 281 9.08 -20.90 -3.73
C VAL A 281 9.72 -21.40 -5.03
N LYS A 282 8.95 -22.07 -5.88
CA LYS A 282 9.43 -22.50 -7.22
C LYS A 282 9.77 -21.32 -8.11
N ALA A 283 8.99 -20.23 -8.04
CA ALA A 283 9.24 -19.02 -8.81
C ALA A 283 10.40 -18.19 -8.25
N TYR A 284 10.57 -18.19 -6.94
CA TYR A 284 11.61 -17.45 -6.21
C TYR A 284 12.36 -18.40 -5.26
N PRO A 285 13.35 -19.19 -5.73
CA PRO A 285 14.02 -20.24 -4.95
C PRO A 285 14.65 -19.76 -3.64
N ARG A 286 15.06 -18.50 -3.54
CA ARG A 286 15.61 -17.89 -2.32
C ARG A 286 14.63 -17.90 -1.12
N LEU A 287 13.32 -18.09 -1.36
CA LEU A 287 12.31 -18.21 -0.31
C LEU A 287 12.33 -19.58 0.41
N GLU A 288 13.00 -20.59 -0.14
CA GLU A 288 13.08 -21.93 0.49
C GLU A 288 13.69 -21.86 1.89
N GLU A 289 14.71 -20.98 2.07
CA GLU A 289 15.41 -20.84 3.35
C GLU A 289 14.52 -20.25 4.45
N ILE A 290 13.50 -19.46 4.08
CA ILE A 290 12.62 -18.77 5.05
C ILE A 290 11.26 -19.44 5.20
N LYS A 291 10.96 -20.46 4.41
CA LYS A 291 9.70 -21.19 4.44
C LYS A 291 9.56 -22.00 5.72
N SER A 292 8.36 -21.99 6.33
CA SER A 292 8.05 -22.88 7.45
C SER A 292 7.89 -24.32 6.98
N SER A 293 8.45 -25.26 7.73
CA SER A 293 8.04 -26.68 7.64
C SER A 293 6.57 -26.74 8.05
N ASN A 294 5.69 -27.27 7.22
CA ASN A 294 4.25 -27.33 7.43
C ASN A 294 3.84 -27.75 8.82
#